data_f6162ae207de20ac3182f3f4eff318a3
#
_entry.id   f6162ae207de20ac3182f3f4eff318a3
#
_cell.length_a   1.000
_cell.length_b   1.000
_cell.length_c   1.000
_cell.angle_alpha   90.00
_cell.angle_beta   90.00
_cell.angle_gamma   90.00
#
_symmetry.space_group_name_H-M   'P 1'
#
loop_
_entity.id
_entity.type
_entity.pdbx_description
1 polymer ?
#
loop_
_entity_poly.entity_id
_entity_poly.type
_entity_poly.pdbx_seq_one_letter_code
_entity_poly.pdbx_strand_id
1 'polypeptide(L)'
;MPELLELYNDYLDKGGLIFFILSLLSIFSIAIIFYKLIFFTQIRKKNFIKLEERIQLGTSKKVFSNELQENKNKNILSSMLYTLTSLSNDKSLNLSEKNEKLKVIISEHIRKLDQFLPTLEIISNVSPLMGLLGTVIGMINSFNKLEIGGSLVDPALLAGGIWTALLTTAIGLVVAIPALVAHHFFEKKVLEFQQSMENFYVIFNSSNNE
;
A
#
# COMPACT_ATOMS: atom_id res chain seq x y z
N MET A 1 -12.34 -22.14 18.14
CA MET A 1 -12.19 -22.36 16.68
C MET A 1 -13.47 -22.85 15.98
N PRO A 2 -14.21 -23.88 16.46
CA PRO A 2 -15.46 -24.30 15.79
C PRO A 2 -16.52 -23.22 15.72
N GLU A 3 -16.76 -22.47 16.78
CA GLU A 3 -17.74 -21.38 16.82
C GLU A 3 -17.49 -20.27 15.80
N LEU A 4 -16.23 -19.92 15.55
CA LEU A 4 -15.87 -18.91 14.52
C LEU A 4 -16.13 -19.42 13.10
N LEU A 5 -15.93 -20.72 12.88
CA LEU A 5 -16.23 -21.36 11.58
C LEU A 5 -17.75 -21.49 11.35
N GLU A 6 -18.52 -21.80 12.39
CA GLU A 6 -19.98 -21.85 12.30
C GLU A 6 -20.56 -20.45 12.04
N LEU A 7 -20.05 -19.44 12.76
CA LEU A 7 -20.42 -18.04 12.55
C LEU A 7 -20.10 -17.59 11.12
N TYR A 8 -18.90 -17.92 10.62
CA TYR A 8 -18.49 -17.60 9.25
C TYR A 8 -19.37 -18.28 8.18
N ASN A 9 -19.72 -19.54 8.39
CA ASN A 9 -20.61 -20.25 7.49
C ASN A 9 -22.05 -19.68 7.50
N ASP A 10 -22.58 -19.31 8.68
CA ASP A 10 -23.89 -18.65 8.78
C ASP A 10 -23.92 -17.29 8.07
N TYR A 11 -22.81 -16.54 8.10
CA TYR A 11 -22.65 -15.30 7.34
C TYR A 11 -22.47 -15.52 5.84
N LEU A 12 -21.79 -16.60 5.43
CA LEU A 12 -21.68 -16.99 4.02
C LEU A 12 -23.04 -17.35 3.42
N ASP A 13 -23.82 -18.13 4.14
CA ASP A 13 -25.15 -18.55 3.72
C ASP A 13 -26.12 -17.34 3.62
N LYS A 14 -25.98 -16.37 4.50
CA LYS A 14 -26.80 -15.14 4.52
C LYS A 14 -26.29 -14.09 3.52
N GLY A 15 -24.98 -13.86 3.43
CA GLY A 15 -24.36 -12.80 2.63
C GLY A 15 -24.05 -13.19 1.18
N GLY A 16 -24.09 -14.46 0.86
CA GLY A 16 -23.91 -15.00 -0.49
C GLY A 16 -22.54 -14.67 -1.12
N LEU A 17 -22.51 -14.59 -2.44
CA LEU A 17 -21.29 -14.36 -3.23
C LEU A 17 -20.54 -13.08 -2.86
N ILE A 18 -21.26 -12.02 -2.50
CA ILE A 18 -20.65 -10.72 -2.17
C ILE A 18 -19.85 -10.80 -0.88
N PHE A 19 -20.37 -11.48 0.13
CA PHE A 19 -19.64 -11.72 1.37
C PHE A 19 -18.34 -12.49 1.12
N PHE A 20 -18.37 -13.50 0.28
CA PHE A 20 -17.19 -14.27 -0.10
C PHE A 20 -16.13 -13.39 -0.78
N ILE A 21 -16.53 -12.55 -1.74
CA ILE A 21 -15.62 -11.62 -2.42
C ILE A 21 -15.01 -10.62 -1.43
N LEU A 22 -15.82 -10.02 -0.54
CA LEU A 22 -15.32 -9.09 0.48
C LEU A 22 -14.36 -9.76 1.45
N SER A 23 -14.61 -11.01 1.83
CA SER A 23 -13.70 -11.79 2.68
C SER A 23 -12.35 -12.02 1.99
N LEU A 24 -12.34 -12.35 0.70
CA LEU A 24 -11.14 -12.53 -0.10
C LEU A 24 -10.35 -11.19 -0.20
N LEU A 25 -11.04 -10.08 -0.47
CA LEU A 25 -10.43 -8.74 -0.52
C LEU A 25 -9.84 -8.35 0.84
N SER A 26 -10.51 -8.69 1.95
CA SER A 26 -10.02 -8.47 3.31
C SER A 26 -8.70 -9.19 3.56
N ILE A 27 -8.64 -10.49 3.30
CA ILE A 27 -7.43 -11.30 3.47
C ILE A 27 -6.28 -10.73 2.63
N PHE A 28 -6.58 -10.37 1.37
CA PHE A 28 -5.58 -9.83 0.46
C PHE A 28 -5.07 -8.46 0.89
N SER A 29 -5.94 -7.55 1.35
CA SER A 29 -5.55 -6.24 1.87
C SER A 29 -4.68 -6.35 3.11
N ILE A 30 -5.04 -7.23 4.05
CA ILE A 30 -4.27 -7.50 5.27
C ILE A 30 -2.89 -8.04 4.92
N ALA A 31 -2.79 -8.99 3.99
CA ALA A 31 -1.52 -9.54 3.53
C ALA A 31 -0.60 -8.46 2.94
N ILE A 32 -1.14 -7.56 2.09
CA ILE A 32 -0.38 -6.42 1.54
C ILE A 32 0.08 -5.47 2.66
N ILE A 33 -0.80 -5.15 3.62
CA ILE A 33 -0.47 -4.26 4.74
C ILE A 33 0.70 -4.83 5.55
N PHE A 34 0.64 -6.10 5.94
CA PHE A 34 1.72 -6.75 6.66
C PHE A 34 3.03 -6.81 5.86
N TYR A 35 2.96 -7.17 4.58
CA TYR A 35 4.12 -7.15 3.69
C TYR A 35 4.77 -5.77 3.66
N LYS A 36 3.97 -4.70 3.48
CA LYS A 36 4.45 -3.32 3.44
C LYS A 36 5.01 -2.84 4.78
N LEU A 37 4.40 -3.19 5.89
CA LEU A 37 4.92 -2.86 7.22
C LEU A 37 6.32 -3.45 7.41
N ILE A 38 6.53 -4.73 7.11
CA ILE A 38 7.84 -5.39 7.21
C ILE A 38 8.84 -4.71 6.26
N PHE A 39 8.43 -4.45 5.03
CA PHE A 39 9.28 -3.83 4.01
C PHE A 39 9.76 -2.43 4.43
N PHE A 40 8.86 -1.56 4.91
CA PHE A 40 9.20 -0.21 5.33
C PHE A 40 9.96 -0.14 6.66
N THR A 41 9.85 -1.15 7.54
CA THR A 41 10.70 -1.22 8.74
C THR A 41 12.19 -1.38 8.41
N GLN A 42 12.50 -2.00 7.27
CA GLN A 42 13.88 -2.17 6.79
C GLN A 42 14.46 -0.86 6.19
N ILE A 43 13.57 0.05 5.74
CA ILE A 43 13.95 1.33 5.11
C ILE A 43 13.68 2.47 6.11
N ARG A 44 14.50 2.58 7.17
CA ARG A 44 14.32 3.63 8.18
C ARG A 44 14.87 4.98 7.70
N LYS A 45 14.04 6.04 7.78
CA LYS A 45 14.42 7.45 7.52
C LYS A 45 15.66 7.90 8.33
N LYS A 46 15.86 7.37 9.53
CA LYS A 46 17.07 7.63 10.36
C LYS A 46 18.39 7.30 9.64
N ASN A 47 18.36 6.39 8.67
CA ASN A 47 19.56 6.01 7.93
C ASN A 47 19.96 7.11 6.92
N PHE A 48 18.99 7.78 6.29
CA PHE A 48 19.26 8.91 5.40
C PHE A 48 19.83 10.11 6.17
N ILE A 49 19.21 10.51 7.26
CA ILE A 49 19.64 11.65 8.08
C ILE A 49 21.10 11.46 8.58
N LYS A 50 21.41 10.27 9.09
CA LYS A 50 22.78 9.95 9.50
C LYS A 50 23.79 9.99 8.35
N LEU A 51 23.36 9.64 7.14
CA LEU A 51 24.22 9.65 5.96
C LEU A 51 24.44 11.08 5.45
N GLU A 52 23.41 11.93 5.46
CA GLU A 52 23.50 13.36 5.15
C GLU A 52 24.42 14.07 6.13
N GLU A 53 24.30 13.85 7.44
CA GLU A 53 25.18 14.39 8.47
C GLU A 53 26.64 13.97 8.25
N ARG A 54 26.91 12.71 7.92
CA ARG A 54 28.27 12.23 7.64
C ARG A 54 28.90 12.90 6.42
N ILE A 55 28.12 13.20 5.38
CA ILE A 55 28.60 13.90 4.19
C ILE A 55 28.90 15.36 4.54
N GLN A 56 28.03 16.03 5.30
CA GLN A 56 28.22 17.41 5.73
C GLN A 56 29.42 17.57 6.68
N LEU A 57 29.71 16.56 7.50
CA LEU A 57 30.85 16.53 8.41
C LEU A 57 32.20 16.24 7.72
N GLY A 58 32.24 16.22 6.37
CA GLY A 58 33.49 16.11 5.61
C GLY A 58 34.06 14.69 5.51
N THR A 59 33.24 13.65 5.70
CA THR A 59 33.68 12.27 5.44
C THR A 59 34.13 12.16 3.98
N SER A 60 35.36 11.69 3.74
CA SER A 60 35.88 11.52 2.38
C SER A 60 34.91 10.71 1.51
N LYS A 61 34.41 11.30 0.42
CA LYS A 61 33.47 10.72 -0.52
C LYS A 61 33.94 9.37 -1.05
N LYS A 62 35.26 9.21 -1.17
CA LYS A 62 35.87 7.96 -1.65
C LYS A 62 35.71 6.83 -0.64
N VAL A 63 35.80 7.12 0.67
CA VAL A 63 35.56 6.16 1.75
C VAL A 63 34.07 5.80 1.80
N PHE A 64 33.21 6.81 1.67
CA PHE A 64 31.76 6.62 1.65
C PHE A 64 31.27 5.79 0.45
N SER A 65 31.78 6.05 -0.76
CA SER A 65 31.42 5.26 -1.95
C SER A 65 31.90 3.81 -1.87
N ASN A 66 33.06 3.56 -1.28
CA ASN A 66 33.57 2.19 -1.08
C ASN A 66 32.69 1.42 -0.06
N GLU A 67 32.30 2.06 1.04
CA GLU A 67 31.39 1.48 2.06
C GLU A 67 30.03 1.12 1.45
N LEU A 68 29.50 1.98 0.57
CA LEU A 68 28.26 1.72 -0.15
C LEU A 68 28.40 0.58 -1.16
N GLN A 69 29.55 0.47 -1.82
CA GLN A 69 29.84 -0.62 -2.76
C GLN A 69 29.88 -1.97 -2.07
N GLU A 70 30.51 -2.07 -0.91
CA GLU A 70 30.55 -3.30 -0.11
C GLU A 70 29.17 -3.73 0.38
N ASN A 71 28.30 -2.76 0.69
CA ASN A 71 26.96 -3.00 1.21
C ASN A 71 25.85 -2.98 0.15
N LYS A 72 26.17 -2.81 -1.12
CA LYS A 72 25.22 -2.66 -2.24
C LYS A 72 24.11 -3.71 -2.26
N ASN A 73 24.44 -4.96 -1.94
CA ASN A 73 23.50 -6.08 -2.00
C ASN A 73 22.78 -6.36 -0.68
N LYS A 74 23.10 -5.66 0.39
CA LYS A 74 22.50 -5.93 1.71
C LYS A 74 21.13 -5.27 1.90
N ASN A 75 20.94 -4.06 1.33
CA ASN A 75 19.72 -3.29 1.51
C ASN A 75 19.40 -2.47 0.25
N ILE A 76 18.11 -2.29 -0.04
CA ILE A 76 17.62 -1.44 -1.13
C ILE A 76 18.21 -0.02 -1.03
N LEU A 77 18.27 0.52 0.18
CA LEU A 77 18.84 1.84 0.46
C LEU A 77 20.31 1.94 0.03
N SER A 78 21.14 0.96 0.39
CA SER A 78 22.57 0.96 0.02
C SER A 78 22.77 0.84 -1.48
N SER A 79 21.97 0.01 -2.15
CA SER A 79 21.97 -0.11 -3.61
C SER A 79 21.66 1.21 -4.30
N MET A 80 20.64 1.93 -3.81
CA MET A 80 20.22 3.21 -4.35
C MET A 80 21.29 4.28 -4.16
N LEU A 81 21.78 4.44 -2.93
CA LEU A 81 22.81 5.42 -2.60
C LEU A 81 24.08 5.18 -3.42
N TYR A 82 24.46 3.93 -3.61
CA TYR A 82 25.56 3.58 -4.51
C TYR A 82 25.31 4.06 -5.94
N THR A 83 24.12 3.83 -6.48
CA THR A 83 23.78 4.25 -7.85
C THR A 83 23.79 5.78 -7.98
N LEU A 84 23.26 6.51 -6.97
CA LEU A 84 23.28 7.97 -6.95
C LEU A 84 24.71 8.55 -6.84
N THR A 85 25.54 7.97 -6.01
CA THR A 85 26.95 8.38 -5.89
C THR A 85 27.76 8.07 -7.13
N SER A 86 27.53 6.95 -7.77
CA SER A 86 28.17 6.60 -9.04
C SER A 86 27.79 7.56 -10.18
N LEU A 87 26.50 7.95 -10.24
CA LEU A 87 26.02 8.95 -11.19
C LEU A 87 26.67 10.33 -10.98
N SER A 88 26.79 10.78 -9.71
CA SER A 88 27.43 12.05 -9.40
C SER A 88 28.91 12.06 -9.81
N ASN A 89 29.62 10.95 -9.61
CA ASN A 89 31.05 10.82 -9.91
C ASN A 89 31.35 10.58 -11.39
N ASP A 90 30.36 10.33 -12.24
CA ASP A 90 30.54 10.11 -13.67
C ASP A 90 30.94 11.43 -14.36
N LYS A 91 32.20 11.55 -14.77
CA LYS A 91 32.74 12.72 -15.45
C LYS A 91 32.43 12.77 -16.95
N SER A 92 31.91 11.68 -17.51
CA SER A 92 31.55 11.59 -18.95
C SER A 92 30.24 12.30 -19.28
N LEU A 93 29.42 12.59 -18.27
CA LEU A 93 28.09 13.16 -18.40
C LEU A 93 28.06 14.65 -18.06
N ASN A 94 27.33 15.42 -18.86
CA ASN A 94 27.05 16.80 -18.55
C ASN A 94 25.91 16.91 -17.48
N LEU A 95 25.68 18.11 -16.95
CA LEU A 95 24.72 18.33 -15.86
C LEU A 95 23.27 17.97 -16.28
N SER A 96 22.90 18.25 -17.53
CA SER A 96 21.57 17.93 -18.05
C SER A 96 21.35 16.42 -18.12
N GLU A 97 22.32 15.69 -18.67
CA GLU A 97 22.29 14.21 -18.74
C GLU A 97 22.27 13.54 -17.37
N LYS A 98 23.00 14.10 -16.40
CA LYS A 98 22.95 13.63 -15.00
C LYS A 98 21.56 13.80 -14.40
N ASN A 99 20.91 14.94 -14.63
CA ASN A 99 19.57 15.21 -14.10
C ASN A 99 18.52 14.29 -14.75
N GLU A 100 18.63 13.98 -16.03
CA GLU A 100 17.73 13.02 -16.69
C GLU A 100 17.92 11.59 -16.12
N LYS A 101 19.17 11.13 -16.03
CA LYS A 101 19.48 9.83 -15.44
C LYS A 101 19.04 9.72 -13.97
N LEU A 102 19.18 10.81 -13.20
CA LEU A 102 18.69 10.88 -11.83
C LEU A 102 17.20 10.59 -11.74
N LYS A 103 16.40 11.26 -12.58
CA LYS A 103 14.93 11.03 -12.61
C LYS A 103 14.59 9.57 -12.91
N VAL A 104 15.30 8.96 -13.88
CA VAL A 104 15.09 7.54 -14.22
C VAL A 104 15.44 6.63 -13.03
N ILE A 105 16.58 6.85 -12.38
CA ILE A 105 17.02 6.06 -11.22
C ILE A 105 16.00 6.18 -10.07
N ILE A 106 15.59 7.41 -9.74
CA ILE A 106 14.60 7.66 -8.70
C ILE A 106 13.28 6.96 -9.04
N SER A 107 12.77 7.15 -10.25
CA SER A 107 11.48 6.55 -10.67
C SER A 107 11.51 5.02 -10.62
N GLU A 108 12.62 4.39 -10.98
CA GLU A 108 12.77 2.93 -10.89
C GLU A 108 12.67 2.42 -9.44
N HIS A 109 13.32 3.11 -8.53
CA HIS A 109 13.28 2.74 -7.11
C HIS A 109 11.92 3.04 -6.47
N ILE A 110 11.32 4.20 -6.81
CA ILE A 110 9.97 4.55 -6.35
C ILE A 110 8.95 3.53 -6.83
N ARG A 111 9.04 3.06 -8.07
CA ARG A 111 8.15 2.01 -8.59
C ARG A 111 8.22 0.71 -7.77
N LYS A 112 9.38 0.33 -7.24
CA LYS A 112 9.52 -0.82 -6.33
C LYS A 112 8.88 -0.55 -4.98
N LEU A 113 8.99 0.68 -4.47
CA LEU A 113 8.38 1.10 -3.23
C LEU A 113 6.86 1.24 -3.35
N ASP A 114 6.36 1.64 -4.50
CA ASP A 114 4.94 1.85 -4.80
C ASP A 114 4.19 0.55 -5.11
N GLN A 115 4.92 -0.53 -5.37
CA GLN A 115 4.34 -1.84 -5.69
C GLN A 115 3.26 -2.23 -4.67
N PHE A 116 2.07 -2.67 -5.15
CA PHE A 116 0.87 -3.01 -4.38
C PHE A 116 0.12 -1.84 -3.70
N LEU A 117 0.61 -0.60 -3.71
CA LEU A 117 -0.16 0.53 -3.18
C LEU A 117 -1.40 0.84 -4.04
N PRO A 118 -1.31 0.83 -5.39
CA PRO A 118 -2.51 0.98 -6.23
C PRO A 118 -3.55 -0.12 -5.97
N THR A 119 -3.12 -1.32 -5.59
CA THR A 119 -4.04 -2.40 -5.24
C THR A 119 -4.79 -2.13 -3.94
N LEU A 120 -4.12 -1.58 -2.91
CA LEU A 120 -4.79 -1.14 -1.68
C LEU A 120 -5.80 -0.02 -1.95
N GLU A 121 -5.46 0.92 -2.82
CA GLU A 121 -6.37 1.99 -3.26
C GLU A 121 -7.61 1.41 -3.92
N ILE A 122 -7.46 0.49 -4.87
CA ILE A 122 -8.58 -0.17 -5.54
C ILE A 122 -9.46 -0.91 -4.52
N ILE A 123 -8.86 -1.67 -3.59
CA ILE A 123 -9.62 -2.39 -2.56
C ILE A 123 -10.42 -1.41 -1.69
N SER A 124 -9.81 -0.31 -1.26
CA SER A 124 -10.48 0.69 -0.42
C SER A 124 -11.67 1.36 -1.10
N ASN A 125 -11.58 1.58 -2.41
CA ASN A 125 -12.65 2.21 -3.20
C ASN A 125 -13.74 1.21 -3.62
N VAL A 126 -13.36 -0.02 -3.95
CA VAL A 126 -14.29 -1.04 -4.47
C VAL A 126 -15.07 -1.73 -3.34
N SER A 127 -14.46 -1.96 -2.16
CA SER A 127 -15.11 -2.70 -1.08
C SER A 127 -16.42 -2.06 -0.59
N PRO A 128 -16.53 -0.72 -0.41
CA PRO A 128 -17.82 -0.10 -0.05
C PRO A 128 -18.87 -0.25 -1.15
N LEU A 129 -18.46 -0.17 -2.42
CA LEU A 129 -19.37 -0.34 -3.56
C LEU A 129 -19.89 -1.78 -3.64
N MET A 130 -19.03 -2.76 -3.35
CA MET A 130 -19.45 -4.17 -3.24
C MET A 130 -20.41 -4.38 -2.07
N GLY A 131 -20.17 -3.71 -0.93
CA GLY A 131 -21.09 -3.73 0.20
C GLY A 131 -22.46 -3.13 -0.16
N LEU A 132 -22.48 -2.00 -0.86
CA LEU A 132 -23.71 -1.39 -1.38
C LEU A 132 -24.43 -2.29 -2.37
N LEU A 133 -23.72 -2.92 -3.30
CA LEU A 133 -24.29 -3.92 -4.21
C LEU A 133 -24.96 -5.06 -3.45
N GLY A 134 -24.35 -5.49 -2.34
CA GLY A 134 -24.93 -6.49 -1.44
C GLY A 134 -26.28 -6.08 -0.86
N THR A 135 -26.41 -4.81 -0.44
CA THR A 135 -27.71 -4.32 0.05
C THR A 135 -28.76 -4.32 -1.04
N VAL A 136 -28.42 -3.89 -2.25
CA VAL A 136 -29.35 -3.86 -3.38
C VAL A 136 -29.86 -5.27 -3.71
N ILE A 137 -28.97 -6.24 -3.84
CA ILE A 137 -29.33 -7.64 -4.14
C ILE A 137 -30.13 -8.25 -2.99
N GLY A 138 -29.73 -8.01 -1.73
CA GLY A 138 -30.45 -8.50 -0.55
C GLY A 138 -31.87 -7.97 -0.47
N MET A 139 -32.05 -6.67 -0.75
CA MET A 139 -33.39 -6.06 -0.79
C MET A 139 -34.25 -6.61 -1.93
N ILE A 140 -33.70 -6.74 -3.16
CA ILE A 140 -34.41 -7.34 -4.28
C ILE A 140 -34.90 -8.74 -3.92
N ASN A 141 -34.04 -9.58 -3.33
CA ASN A 141 -34.40 -10.92 -2.91
C ASN A 141 -35.50 -10.94 -1.84
N SER A 142 -35.47 -9.98 -0.91
CA SER A 142 -36.45 -9.85 0.15
C SER A 142 -37.84 -9.46 -0.40
N PHE A 143 -37.89 -8.49 -1.32
CA PHE A 143 -39.14 -8.09 -1.98
C PHE A 143 -39.68 -9.16 -2.93
N ASN A 144 -38.84 -9.91 -3.65
CA ASN A 144 -39.29 -11.05 -4.45
C ASN A 144 -39.99 -12.11 -3.61
N LYS A 145 -39.48 -12.40 -2.40
CA LYS A 145 -40.15 -13.34 -1.48
C LYS A 145 -41.53 -12.85 -1.03
N LEU A 146 -41.65 -11.52 -0.80
CA LEU A 146 -42.93 -10.88 -0.49
C LEU A 146 -43.93 -11.00 -1.64
N GLU A 147 -43.49 -10.75 -2.87
CA GLU A 147 -44.33 -10.82 -4.05
C GLU A 147 -44.93 -12.24 -4.26
N ILE A 148 -44.07 -13.27 -4.14
CA ILE A 148 -44.46 -14.65 -4.31
C ILE A 148 -45.37 -15.14 -3.17
N GLY A 149 -45.09 -14.72 -1.91
CA GLY A 149 -45.81 -15.20 -0.73
C GLY A 149 -47.14 -14.47 -0.44
N GLY A 150 -47.39 -13.34 -1.08
CA GLY A 150 -48.64 -12.57 -0.93
C GLY A 150 -48.87 -12.09 0.52
N SER A 151 -50.16 -12.12 0.98
CA SER A 151 -50.57 -11.68 2.29
C SER A 151 -50.15 -12.57 3.48
N LEU A 152 -49.53 -13.72 3.21
CA LEU A 152 -49.14 -14.71 4.23
C LEU A 152 -47.66 -14.63 4.58
N VAL A 153 -46.91 -13.62 4.10
CA VAL A 153 -45.50 -13.52 4.38
C VAL A 153 -45.24 -13.01 5.83
N ASP A 154 -44.42 -13.78 6.53
CA ASP A 154 -43.97 -13.41 7.88
C ASP A 154 -43.06 -12.17 7.82
N PRO A 155 -43.41 -11.07 8.51
CA PRO A 155 -42.57 -9.88 8.60
C PRO A 155 -41.14 -10.17 9.12
N ALA A 156 -40.94 -11.24 9.87
CA ALA A 156 -39.64 -11.66 10.36
C ALA A 156 -38.69 -12.10 9.22
N LEU A 157 -39.22 -12.71 8.16
CA LEU A 157 -38.44 -13.07 6.95
C LEU A 157 -37.94 -11.82 6.21
N LEU A 158 -38.78 -10.79 6.12
CA LEU A 158 -38.40 -9.52 5.52
C LEU A 158 -37.33 -8.82 6.34
N ALA A 159 -37.52 -8.73 7.65
CA ALA A 159 -36.56 -8.13 8.58
C ALA A 159 -35.20 -8.83 8.51
N GLY A 160 -35.18 -10.16 8.44
CA GLY A 160 -33.95 -10.96 8.27
C GLY A 160 -33.21 -10.66 6.98
N GLY A 161 -33.93 -10.49 5.86
CA GLY A 161 -33.33 -10.13 4.58
C GLY A 161 -32.73 -8.71 4.56
N ILE A 162 -33.43 -7.73 5.17
CA ILE A 162 -32.93 -6.37 5.34
C ILE A 162 -31.67 -6.35 6.22
N TRP A 163 -31.70 -7.07 7.35
CA TRP A 163 -30.55 -7.20 8.24
C TRP A 163 -29.31 -7.71 7.50
N THR A 164 -29.47 -8.79 6.74
CA THR A 164 -28.39 -9.38 5.95
C THR A 164 -27.85 -8.41 4.89
N ALA A 165 -28.73 -7.68 4.24
CA ALA A 165 -28.36 -6.66 3.28
C ALA A 165 -27.49 -5.56 3.94
N LEU A 166 -27.93 -4.98 5.05
CA LEU A 166 -27.19 -3.94 5.78
C LEU A 166 -25.83 -4.44 6.29
N LEU A 167 -25.76 -5.71 6.69
CA LEU A 167 -24.52 -6.34 7.14
C LEU A 167 -23.45 -6.35 6.06
N THR A 168 -23.81 -6.58 4.79
CA THR A 168 -22.83 -6.57 3.67
C THR A 168 -22.19 -5.19 3.49
N THR A 169 -22.94 -4.10 3.66
CA THR A 169 -22.37 -2.74 3.62
C THR A 169 -21.43 -2.49 4.79
N ALA A 170 -21.82 -2.90 6.00
CA ALA A 170 -20.95 -2.76 7.16
C ALA A 170 -19.62 -3.50 6.97
N ILE A 171 -19.65 -4.71 6.44
CA ILE A 171 -18.44 -5.49 6.12
C ILE A 171 -17.61 -4.82 5.02
N GLY A 172 -18.24 -4.30 3.97
CA GLY A 172 -17.55 -3.54 2.93
C GLY A 172 -16.74 -2.36 3.50
N LEU A 173 -17.31 -1.62 4.45
CA LEU A 173 -16.63 -0.52 5.15
C LEU A 173 -15.52 -1.03 6.08
N VAL A 174 -15.71 -2.12 6.79
CA VAL A 174 -14.68 -2.74 7.65
C VAL A 174 -13.46 -3.15 6.84
N VAL A 175 -13.62 -3.60 5.60
CA VAL A 175 -12.51 -3.92 4.69
C VAL A 175 -11.87 -2.65 4.13
N ALA A 176 -12.67 -1.67 3.74
CA ALA A 176 -12.20 -0.47 3.06
C ALA A 176 -11.38 0.46 3.96
N ILE A 177 -11.83 0.70 5.19
CA ILE A 177 -11.21 1.69 6.08
C ILE A 177 -9.74 1.36 6.39
N PRO A 178 -9.37 0.13 6.82
CA PRO A 178 -7.97 -0.20 7.05
C PRO A 178 -7.12 -0.14 5.78
N ALA A 179 -7.67 -0.54 4.62
CA ALA A 179 -6.98 -0.49 3.34
C ALA A 179 -6.67 0.96 2.94
N LEU A 180 -7.64 1.88 3.11
CA LEU A 180 -7.49 3.30 2.81
C LEU A 180 -6.45 3.98 3.71
N VAL A 181 -6.53 3.73 5.01
CA VAL A 181 -5.58 4.30 5.99
C VAL A 181 -4.17 3.80 5.70
N ALA A 182 -4.02 2.51 5.42
CA ALA A 182 -2.73 1.93 5.08
C ALA A 182 -2.18 2.47 3.77
N HIS A 183 -3.02 2.61 2.73
CA HIS A 183 -2.63 3.20 1.44
C HIS A 183 -2.03 4.59 1.64
N HIS A 184 -2.76 5.52 2.26
CA HIS A 184 -2.27 6.88 2.51
C HIS A 184 -1.02 6.94 3.38
N PHE A 185 -0.93 6.07 4.39
CA PHE A 185 0.25 6.00 5.23
C PHE A 185 1.50 5.59 4.43
N PHE A 186 1.40 4.57 3.60
CA PHE A 186 2.53 4.10 2.80
C PHE A 186 2.85 5.04 1.64
N GLU A 187 1.85 5.62 0.97
CA GLU A 187 2.03 6.64 -0.07
C GLU A 187 2.84 7.82 0.47
N LYS A 188 2.48 8.35 1.65
CA LYS A 188 3.25 9.40 2.31
C LYS A 188 4.70 8.96 2.57
N LYS A 189 4.93 7.70 2.95
CA LYS A 189 6.28 7.17 3.15
C LYS A 189 7.08 7.09 1.85
N VAL A 190 6.45 6.72 0.74
CA VAL A 190 7.08 6.70 -0.59
C VAL A 190 7.49 8.12 -0.99
N LEU A 191 6.62 9.12 -0.82
CA LEU A 191 6.91 10.51 -1.13
C LEU A 191 8.06 11.08 -0.26
N GLU A 192 8.04 10.84 1.06
CA GLU A 192 9.12 11.23 1.97
C GLU A 192 10.46 10.60 1.55
N PHE A 193 10.41 9.38 1.06
CA PHE A 193 11.59 8.66 0.60
C PHE A 193 12.13 9.27 -0.71
N GLN A 194 11.26 9.59 -1.66
CA GLN A 194 11.62 10.27 -2.91
C GLN A 194 12.32 11.60 -2.62
N GLN A 195 11.73 12.44 -1.77
CA GLN A 195 12.32 13.72 -1.37
C GLN A 195 13.70 13.55 -0.72
N SER A 196 13.85 12.53 0.14
CA SER A 196 15.13 12.24 0.77
C SER A 196 16.21 11.84 -0.24
N MET A 197 15.84 11.12 -1.31
CA MET A 197 16.77 10.77 -2.40
C MET A 197 17.22 11.99 -3.20
N GLU A 198 16.29 12.83 -3.57
CA GLU A 198 16.55 14.06 -4.31
C GLU A 198 17.47 14.99 -3.50
N ASN A 199 17.18 15.20 -2.23
CA ASN A 199 17.99 15.99 -1.31
C ASN A 199 19.41 15.41 -1.16
N PHE A 200 19.52 14.10 -0.95
CA PHE A 200 20.81 13.41 -0.86
C PHE A 200 21.67 13.67 -2.10
N TYR A 201 21.08 13.52 -3.30
CA TYR A 201 21.81 13.76 -4.54
C TYR A 201 22.29 15.21 -4.67
N VAL A 202 21.46 16.19 -4.32
CA VAL A 202 21.81 17.61 -4.36
C VAL A 202 22.99 17.90 -3.41
N ILE A 203 22.91 17.45 -2.15
CA ILE A 203 23.97 17.63 -1.15
C ILE A 203 25.27 16.95 -1.62
N PHE A 204 25.18 15.73 -2.12
CA PHE A 204 26.34 14.99 -2.58
C PHE A 204 27.00 15.65 -3.79
N ASN A 205 26.22 16.24 -4.71
CA ASN A 205 26.72 16.89 -5.91
C ASN A 205 27.30 18.29 -5.60
N SER A 206 26.67 19.07 -4.68
CA SER A 206 27.15 20.40 -4.31
C SER A 206 28.52 20.34 -3.65
N SER A 207 28.76 19.34 -2.81
CA SER A 207 30.06 19.13 -2.19
C SER A 207 31.15 18.61 -3.18
N ASN A 208 30.84 18.42 -4.48
CA ASN A 208 31.81 18.11 -5.55
C ASN A 208 32.45 19.36 -6.17
N ASN A 209 31.90 20.55 -5.91
CA ASN A 209 32.36 21.80 -6.51
C ASN A 209 33.33 22.60 -5.60
N GLU A 210 33.63 22.05 -4.42
CA GLU A 210 34.71 22.52 -3.53
C GLU A 210 35.94 21.58 -3.61
#